data_e3bb71195cef78d44ddf9d39e74d122e
#
_entry.id   e3bb71195cef78d44ddf9d39e74d122e
#
_cell.length_a   1.000
_cell.length_b   1.000
_cell.length_c   1.000
_cell.angle_alpha   90.00
_cell.angle_beta   90.00
_cell.angle_gamma   90.00
#
_symmetry.space_group_name_H-M   'P 1'
#
loop_
_entity.id
_entity.type
_entity.pdbx_description
1 polymer ?
#
loop_
_entity_poly.entity_id
_entity_poly.type
_entity_poly.pdbx_seq_one_letter_code
_entity_poly.pdbx_strand_id
1 'polypeptide(L)'
;MILGDERAWFADPVAAGRPMTDVGYFIGCGVGERLWREHERELLDLWRAEMRERGVALTHDEIERDYRLGILHGVSTAVFSAAFVERTERGDANFLSMARGACSLAQARGSIEALKEVI
;
A
#
# COMPACT_ATOMS: atom_id res chain seq x y z
N MET A 1 7.28 22.46 8.98
CA MET A 1 6.85 21.96 7.83
C MET A 1 6.73 22.98 6.80
N ILE A 2 7.10 22.62 5.79
CA ILE A 2 6.95 23.49 4.72
C ILE A 2 5.66 23.19 4.06
N LEU A 3 4.65 23.75 4.63
CA LEU A 3 3.32 23.57 4.11
C LEU A 3 3.17 24.15 2.73
N GLY A 4 3.97 25.15 2.43
CA GLY A 4 3.92 25.81 1.16
C GLY A 4 4.61 25.06 0.04
N ASP A 5 5.37 24.03 0.37
CA ASP A 5 6.04 23.24 -0.66
C ASP A 5 5.72 21.77 -0.46
N GLU A 6 4.66 21.33 -1.10
CA GLU A 6 4.23 19.96 -1.04
C GLU A 6 5.27 18.97 -1.56
N ARG A 7 6.14 19.43 -2.44
CA ARG A 7 7.20 18.59 -2.98
C ARG A 7 8.23 18.20 -1.92
N ALA A 8 8.39 19.03 -0.89
CA ALA A 8 9.31 18.72 0.19
C ALA A 8 8.86 17.49 0.96
N TRP A 9 7.58 17.27 1.06
CA TRP A 9 7.01 16.08 1.69
C TRP A 9 7.32 14.83 0.89
N PHE A 10 7.17 14.91 -0.43
CA PHE A 10 7.39 13.77 -1.30
C PHE A 10 8.86 13.56 -1.59
N ALA A 11 9.69 14.51 -1.23
CA ALA A 11 11.13 14.38 -1.33
C ALA A 11 11.75 13.70 -0.12
N ASP A 12 10.98 13.46 0.92
CA ASP A 12 11.43 12.68 2.07
C ASP A 12 11.88 11.30 1.59
N PRO A 13 13.02 10.78 2.05
CA PRO A 13 13.49 9.45 1.63
C PRO A 13 12.47 8.35 1.81
N VAL A 14 11.60 8.46 2.80
CA VAL A 14 10.51 7.50 3.01
C VAL A 14 9.46 7.63 1.91
N ALA A 15 9.16 8.87 1.52
CA ALA A 15 8.18 9.14 0.47
C ALA A 15 8.78 9.03 -0.93
N ALA A 16 10.10 9.08 -1.07
CA ALA A 16 10.78 8.96 -2.35
C ALA A 16 10.83 7.53 -2.86
N GLY A 17 10.23 6.59 -2.13
CA GLY A 17 10.12 5.21 -2.58
C GLY A 17 9.16 5.07 -3.75
N ARG A 18 8.83 3.84 -4.05
CA ARG A 18 7.94 3.54 -5.17
C ARG A 18 6.53 4.03 -4.88
N PRO A 19 5.91 4.74 -5.83
CA PRO A 19 4.57 5.30 -5.61
C PRO A 19 3.53 4.27 -5.22
N MET A 20 3.65 3.05 -5.72
CA MET A 20 2.68 1.99 -5.45
C MET A 20 2.78 1.40 -4.05
N THR A 21 3.82 1.71 -3.28
CA THR A 21 3.94 1.25 -1.91
C THR A 21 2.80 1.78 -1.05
N ASP A 22 2.52 3.07 -1.15
CA ASP A 22 1.43 3.69 -0.38
C ASP A 22 0.08 3.20 -0.86
N VAL A 23 -0.08 3.00 -2.16
CA VAL A 23 -1.33 2.50 -2.73
C VAL A 23 -1.60 1.08 -2.26
N GLY A 24 -0.60 0.21 -2.30
CA GLY A 24 -0.73 -1.17 -1.80
C GLY A 24 -1.06 -1.22 -0.31
N TYR A 25 -0.41 -0.36 0.46
CA TYR A 25 -0.68 -0.23 1.89
C TYR A 25 -2.14 0.20 2.13
N PHE A 26 -2.57 1.23 1.44
CA PHE A 26 -3.92 1.78 1.60
C PHE A 26 -4.99 0.75 1.24
N ILE A 27 -4.85 0.09 0.11
CA ILE A 27 -5.85 -0.88 -0.34
C ILE A 27 -5.89 -2.08 0.60
N GLY A 28 -4.75 -2.62 0.97
CA GLY A 28 -4.69 -3.78 1.85
C GLY A 28 -5.16 -3.50 3.26
N CYS A 29 -4.62 -2.46 3.88
CA CYS A 29 -4.87 -2.16 5.29
C CYS A 29 -6.03 -1.22 5.53
N GLY A 30 -6.18 -0.21 4.67
CA GLY A 30 -7.17 0.84 4.89
C GLY A 30 -8.54 0.54 4.33
N VAL A 31 -8.60 -0.03 3.16
CA VAL A 31 -9.87 -0.34 2.49
C VAL A 31 -10.51 -1.60 3.06
N GLY A 32 -9.70 -2.64 3.28
CA GLY A 32 -10.19 -3.89 3.81
C GLY A 32 -10.71 -4.84 2.73
N GLU A 33 -10.74 -6.13 3.07
CA GLU A 33 -10.99 -7.20 2.09
C GLU A 33 -12.31 -7.06 1.34
N ARG A 34 -13.39 -6.79 2.06
CA ARG A 34 -14.70 -6.71 1.42
C ARG A 34 -14.74 -5.64 0.34
N LEU A 35 -14.21 -4.48 0.66
CA LEU A 35 -14.26 -3.34 -0.27
C LEU A 35 -13.23 -3.46 -1.38
N TRP A 36 -12.03 -3.97 -1.11
CA TRP A 36 -11.07 -4.08 -2.19
C TRP A 36 -11.43 -5.19 -3.19
N ARG A 37 -12.12 -6.22 -2.77
CA ARG A 37 -12.60 -7.23 -3.72
C ARG A 37 -13.55 -6.64 -4.75
N GLU A 38 -14.37 -5.68 -4.34
CA GLU A 38 -15.32 -5.03 -5.23
C GLU A 38 -14.72 -3.88 -6.01
N HIS A 39 -13.83 -3.11 -5.39
CA HIS A 39 -13.43 -1.80 -5.91
C HIS A 39 -11.94 -1.65 -6.23
N GLU A 40 -11.15 -2.67 -6.05
CA GLU A 40 -9.69 -2.57 -6.25
C GLU A 40 -9.35 -2.01 -7.63
N ARG A 41 -9.97 -2.54 -8.67
CA ARG A 41 -9.69 -2.10 -10.04
C ARG A 41 -10.05 -0.64 -10.25
N GLU A 42 -11.19 -0.23 -9.74
CA GLU A 42 -11.61 1.17 -9.84
C GLU A 42 -10.63 2.10 -9.14
N LEU A 43 -10.19 1.70 -7.95
CA LEU A 43 -9.25 2.49 -7.16
C LEU A 43 -7.91 2.62 -7.88
N LEU A 44 -7.42 1.55 -8.45
CA LEU A 44 -6.16 1.57 -9.21
C LEU A 44 -6.30 2.41 -10.48
N ASP A 45 -7.41 2.31 -11.17
CA ASP A 45 -7.65 3.09 -12.38
C ASP A 45 -7.74 4.58 -12.07
N LEU A 46 -8.42 4.95 -10.98
CA LEU A 46 -8.50 6.33 -10.53
C LEU A 46 -7.11 6.87 -10.18
N TRP A 47 -6.31 6.06 -9.48
CA TRP A 47 -4.96 6.46 -9.13
C TRP A 47 -4.10 6.68 -10.37
N ARG A 48 -4.19 5.77 -11.34
CA ARG A 48 -3.43 5.90 -12.60
C ARG A 48 -3.81 7.15 -13.36
N ALA A 49 -5.12 7.42 -13.46
CA ALA A 49 -5.61 8.60 -14.15
C ALA A 49 -5.09 9.89 -13.50
N GLU A 50 -5.14 9.94 -12.16
CA GLU A 50 -4.66 11.08 -11.41
C GLU A 50 -3.16 11.29 -11.60
N MET A 51 -2.38 10.23 -11.55
CA MET A 51 -0.93 10.32 -11.76
C MET A 51 -0.59 10.78 -13.16
N ARG A 52 -1.34 10.30 -14.15
CA ARG A 52 -1.13 10.70 -15.54
C ARG A 52 -1.40 12.20 -15.72
N GLU A 53 -2.46 12.71 -15.09
CA GLU A 53 -2.77 14.14 -15.13
C GLU A 53 -1.66 14.97 -14.50
N ARG A 54 -0.95 14.42 -13.51
CA ARG A 54 0.16 15.09 -12.85
C ARG A 54 1.49 14.91 -13.58
N GLY A 55 1.46 14.29 -14.74
CA GLY A 55 2.66 14.12 -15.56
C GLY A 55 3.52 12.91 -15.18
N VAL A 56 3.00 12.03 -14.34
CA VAL A 56 3.72 10.81 -13.97
C VAL A 56 3.21 9.67 -14.84
N ALA A 57 4.07 9.19 -15.74
CA ALA A 57 3.74 8.06 -16.61
C ALA A 57 4.51 6.83 -16.12
N LEU A 58 3.77 5.81 -15.74
CA LEU A 58 4.34 4.54 -15.31
C LEU A 58 3.85 3.44 -16.26
N THR A 59 4.73 2.51 -16.57
CA THR A 59 4.33 1.38 -17.42
C THR A 59 3.43 0.45 -16.63
N HIS A 60 2.64 -0.35 -17.34
CA HIS A 60 1.78 -1.33 -16.71
C HIS A 60 2.59 -2.31 -15.84
N ASP A 61 3.73 -2.77 -16.35
CA ASP A 61 4.57 -3.72 -15.63
C ASP A 61 5.16 -3.12 -14.35
N GLU A 62 5.58 -1.86 -14.40
CA GLU A 62 6.07 -1.15 -13.22
C GLU A 62 4.98 -1.04 -12.15
N ILE A 63 3.77 -0.68 -12.56
CA ILE A 63 2.65 -0.54 -11.64
C ILE A 63 2.32 -1.90 -11.01
N GLU A 64 2.20 -2.94 -11.83
CA GLU A 64 1.87 -4.27 -11.35
C GLU A 64 2.88 -4.78 -10.33
N ARG A 65 4.15 -4.74 -10.68
CA ARG A 65 5.20 -5.22 -9.79
C ARG A 65 5.28 -4.42 -8.50
N ASP A 66 5.31 -3.10 -8.62
CA ASP A 66 5.46 -2.24 -7.46
C ASP A 66 4.23 -2.30 -6.55
N TYR A 67 3.06 -2.45 -7.12
CA TYR A 67 1.83 -2.65 -6.35
C TYR A 67 1.90 -3.94 -5.53
N ARG A 68 2.27 -5.04 -6.16
CA ARG A 68 2.39 -6.33 -5.48
C ARG A 68 3.41 -6.28 -4.35
N LEU A 69 4.54 -5.62 -4.56
CA LEU A 69 5.55 -5.41 -3.52
C LEU A 69 5.07 -4.46 -2.44
N GLY A 70 4.35 -3.40 -2.83
CA GLY A 70 3.82 -2.42 -1.89
C GLY A 70 2.81 -3.01 -0.91
N ILE A 71 2.05 -4.00 -1.34
CA ILE A 71 1.11 -4.70 -0.44
C ILE A 71 1.85 -5.32 0.75
N LEU A 72 3.05 -5.85 0.54
CA LEU A 72 3.84 -6.42 1.61
C LEU A 72 4.25 -5.39 2.66
N HIS A 73 4.37 -4.13 2.27
CA HIS A 73 4.61 -3.05 3.23
C HIS A 73 3.47 -2.96 4.23
N GLY A 74 2.24 -3.15 3.79
CA GLY A 74 1.08 -3.17 4.67
C GLY A 74 1.13 -4.33 5.67
N VAL A 75 1.55 -5.51 5.20
CA VAL A 75 1.71 -6.67 6.08
C VAL A 75 2.76 -6.38 7.15
N SER A 76 3.92 -5.86 6.73
CA SER A 76 5.00 -5.52 7.66
C SER A 76 4.56 -4.47 8.67
N THR A 77 3.89 -3.43 8.21
CA THR A 77 3.42 -2.34 9.08
C THR A 77 2.44 -2.85 10.12
N ALA A 78 1.51 -3.71 9.73
CA ALA A 78 0.54 -4.27 10.66
C ALA A 78 1.23 -5.10 11.76
N VAL A 79 2.22 -5.91 11.39
CA VAL A 79 2.96 -6.74 12.34
C VAL A 79 3.80 -5.88 13.28
N PHE A 80 4.54 -4.93 12.75
CA PHE A 80 5.36 -4.04 13.57
C PHE A 80 4.53 -3.20 14.52
N SER A 81 3.42 -2.66 14.04
CA SER A 81 2.54 -1.85 14.86
C SER A 81 1.97 -2.68 16.02
N ALA A 82 1.55 -3.90 15.73
CA ALA A 82 1.03 -4.78 16.78
C ALA A 82 2.10 -5.14 17.82
N ALA A 83 3.36 -5.25 17.40
CA ALA A 83 4.46 -5.63 18.28
C ALA A 83 4.93 -4.50 19.21
N PHE A 84 4.83 -3.25 18.76
CA PHE A 84 5.43 -2.12 19.46
C PHE A 84 4.44 -1.13 20.09
N VAL A 85 3.15 -1.32 19.84
CA VAL A 85 2.12 -0.44 20.41
C VAL A 85 1.55 -1.07 21.66
N GLU A 86 1.20 -0.23 22.64
CA GLU A 86 0.53 -0.70 23.86
C GLU A 86 -0.77 -1.41 23.50
N ARG A 87 -0.98 -2.56 24.09
CA ARG A 87 -2.10 -3.41 23.75
C ARG A 87 -3.40 -2.89 24.34
N THR A 88 -4.40 -2.74 23.50
CA THR A 88 -5.77 -2.45 23.90
C THR A 88 -6.67 -3.33 23.07
N GLU A 89 -7.86 -3.60 23.54
CA GLU A 89 -8.83 -4.41 22.81
C GLU A 89 -9.15 -3.80 21.43
N ARG A 90 -9.36 -2.49 21.41
CA ARG A 90 -9.65 -1.76 20.18
C ARG A 90 -8.45 -1.77 19.22
N GLY A 91 -7.26 -1.57 19.77
CA GLY A 91 -6.04 -1.59 18.98
C GLY A 91 -5.78 -2.96 18.37
N ASP A 92 -5.96 -4.01 19.16
CA ASP A 92 -5.78 -5.38 18.68
C ASP A 92 -6.75 -5.71 17.55
N ALA A 93 -8.00 -5.30 17.67
CA ALA A 93 -9.01 -5.51 16.64
C ALA A 93 -8.64 -4.76 15.36
N ASN A 94 -8.14 -3.54 15.50
CA ASN A 94 -7.71 -2.74 14.36
C ASN A 94 -6.52 -3.37 13.63
N PHE A 95 -5.49 -3.79 14.36
CA PHE A 95 -4.32 -4.43 13.77
C PHE A 95 -4.66 -5.75 13.11
N LEU A 96 -5.57 -6.51 13.70
CA LEU A 96 -6.03 -7.77 13.11
C LEU A 96 -6.75 -7.52 11.78
N SER A 97 -7.60 -6.49 11.76
CA SER A 97 -8.31 -6.10 10.53
C SER A 97 -7.32 -5.69 9.42
N MET A 98 -6.31 -4.89 9.77
CA MET A 98 -5.26 -4.49 8.82
C MET A 98 -4.51 -5.70 8.30
N ALA A 99 -4.11 -6.60 9.19
CA ALA A 99 -3.36 -7.79 8.82
C ALA A 99 -4.18 -8.70 7.90
N ARG A 100 -5.44 -8.90 8.19
CA ARG A 100 -6.32 -9.72 7.35
C ARG A 100 -6.46 -9.14 5.96
N GLY A 101 -6.71 -7.84 5.87
CA GLY A 101 -6.86 -7.17 4.58
C GLY A 101 -5.58 -7.23 3.76
N ALA A 102 -4.44 -6.93 4.38
CA ALA A 102 -3.15 -6.91 3.71
C ALA A 102 -2.71 -8.32 3.29
N CYS A 103 -2.84 -9.30 4.17
CA CYS A 103 -2.45 -10.68 3.86
C CYS A 103 -3.33 -11.29 2.77
N SER A 104 -4.62 -11.03 2.84
CA SER A 104 -5.56 -11.51 1.83
C SER A 104 -5.24 -10.92 0.46
N LEU A 105 -4.95 -9.63 0.41
CA LEU A 105 -4.57 -8.98 -0.83
C LEU A 105 -3.23 -9.49 -1.35
N ALA A 106 -2.25 -9.66 -0.47
CA ALA A 106 -0.94 -10.18 -0.84
C ALA A 106 -1.04 -11.58 -1.47
N GLN A 107 -1.88 -12.44 -0.91
CA GLN A 107 -2.12 -13.76 -1.47
C GLN A 107 -2.82 -13.67 -2.83
N ALA A 108 -3.85 -12.85 -2.92
CA ALA A 108 -4.63 -12.70 -4.14
C ALA A 108 -3.80 -12.13 -5.29
N ARG A 109 -2.81 -11.30 -5.01
CA ARG A 109 -1.98 -10.63 -6.02
C ARG A 109 -0.61 -11.27 -6.23
N GLY A 110 -0.30 -12.33 -5.50
CA GLY A 110 0.99 -13.01 -5.66
C GLY A 110 2.18 -12.18 -5.23
N SER A 111 2.06 -11.49 -4.09
CA SER A 111 3.12 -10.59 -3.61
C SER A 111 4.41 -11.32 -3.22
N ILE A 112 4.32 -12.52 -2.67
CA ILE A 112 5.49 -13.30 -2.32
C ILE A 112 6.26 -13.73 -3.57
N GLU A 113 5.53 -14.12 -4.61
CA GLU A 113 6.13 -14.49 -5.89
C GLU A 113 6.85 -13.28 -6.51
N ALA A 114 6.23 -12.10 -6.42
CA ALA A 114 6.87 -10.87 -6.89
C ALA A 114 8.14 -10.56 -6.12
N LEU A 115 8.15 -10.80 -4.81
CA LEU A 115 9.34 -10.60 -3.99
C LEU A 115 10.47 -11.53 -4.41
N LYS A 116 10.16 -12.77 -4.70
CA LYS A 116 11.16 -13.75 -5.15
C LYS A 116 11.82 -13.35 -6.47
N GLU A 117 11.10 -12.65 -7.32
CA GLU A 117 11.63 -12.19 -8.60
C GLU A 117 12.67 -11.08 -8.45
N VAL A 118 12.66 -10.35 -7.35
CA VAL A 118 13.56 -9.20 -7.15
C VAL A 118 14.70 -9.44 -6.17
N ILE A 119 14.74 -10.60 -5.52
CA ILE A 119 15.83 -10.92 -4.60
C ILE A 119 16.77 -12.03 -5.17
#